data_2f7479ebe0a07fc5a6dc2cd239f9c814
#
_entry.id   2f7479ebe0a07fc5a6dc2cd239f9c814
#
_cell.length_a   1.000
_cell.length_b   1.000
_cell.length_c   1.000
_cell.angle_alpha   90.00
_cell.angle_beta   90.00
_cell.angle_gamma   90.00
#
_symmetry.space_group_name_H-M   'P 1'
#
loop_
_entity.id
_entity.type
_entity.pdbx_description
1 polymer ?
#
loop_
_entity_poly.entity_id
_entity_poly.type
_entity_poly.pdbx_seq_one_letter_code
_entity_poly.pdbx_strand_id
1 'polypeptide(L)'
;VVLLSHLGIRYDEQIAETYPQVNLIIGSHTHHLFEEGKLINETYLAAADRYGYYIGCIDLTVEDGQLRECQIVAIPTKTYLLDLDKEDQVFIQAMREEGYRRLAQEKVADLGRKLSFEETCQVVLEAVCQETDSQLTVLNTGLIMKTLGPQVTMADLQEALPHQMRMARLVVTGQELKEICQEVFTKAELLRNQTIKGMGFRGKTFGQVITGNFAYKNGNLLYNGRVVDSHEKFSLVLVDQYYYAAYFPTIKEKDATLLFPDLLRELVAKYLRKNGANWDKG
;
A
#
# COMPACT_ATOMS: atom_id res chain seq x y z
N VAL A 1 -30.23 12.10 4.35
CA VAL A 1 -28.77 12.21 4.57
C VAL A 1 -28.04 11.33 3.56
N VAL A 2 -27.00 11.87 2.88
CA VAL A 2 -26.09 11.10 2.01
C VAL A 2 -24.74 10.98 2.71
N LEU A 3 -24.28 9.76 2.88
CA LEU A 3 -22.98 9.44 3.49
C LEU A 3 -21.98 9.03 2.41
N LEU A 4 -20.84 9.73 2.31
CA LEU A 4 -19.69 9.29 1.55
C LEU A 4 -18.81 8.45 2.48
N SER A 5 -18.72 7.14 2.20
CA SER A 5 -18.02 6.19 3.09
C SER A 5 -16.77 5.61 2.44
N HIS A 6 -15.71 5.48 3.24
CA HIS A 6 -14.53 4.67 2.92
C HIS A 6 -14.27 3.58 3.97
N LEU A 7 -15.31 3.15 4.70
CA LEU A 7 -15.22 2.14 5.76
C LEU A 7 -15.24 0.71 5.23
N GLY A 8 -15.78 0.52 4.03
CA GLY A 8 -15.98 -0.78 3.41
C GLY A 8 -17.34 -1.40 3.72
N ILE A 9 -17.74 -2.35 2.88
CA ILE A 9 -19.11 -2.87 2.81
C ILE A 9 -19.65 -3.35 4.16
N ARG A 10 -18.84 -4.02 4.96
CA ARG A 10 -19.27 -4.55 6.26
C ARG A 10 -19.77 -3.45 7.21
N TYR A 11 -19.05 -2.34 7.26
CA TYR A 11 -19.43 -1.21 8.10
C TYR A 11 -20.52 -0.37 7.47
N ASP A 12 -20.53 -0.26 6.15
CA ASP A 12 -21.59 0.43 5.42
C ASP A 12 -22.95 -0.26 5.63
N GLU A 13 -22.98 -1.60 5.60
CA GLU A 13 -24.18 -2.40 5.92
C GLU A 13 -24.62 -2.20 7.38
N GLN A 14 -23.67 -2.23 8.33
CA GLN A 14 -23.96 -1.99 9.73
C GLN A 14 -24.53 -0.58 9.99
N ILE A 15 -24.02 0.44 9.29
CA ILE A 15 -24.57 1.80 9.37
C ILE A 15 -25.98 1.85 8.83
N ALA A 16 -26.25 1.21 7.68
CA ALA A 16 -27.59 1.14 7.09
C ALA A 16 -28.60 0.45 8.01
N GLU A 17 -28.18 -0.57 8.75
CA GLU A 17 -29.03 -1.26 9.73
C GLU A 17 -29.28 -0.45 10.99
N THR A 18 -28.30 0.37 11.42
CA THR A 18 -28.31 1.02 12.74
C THR A 18 -28.88 2.44 12.69
N TYR A 19 -28.68 3.17 11.58
CA TYR A 19 -28.95 4.59 11.48
C TYR A 19 -30.02 4.90 10.40
N PRO A 20 -31.31 4.84 10.71
CA PRO A 20 -32.40 5.02 9.73
C PRO A 20 -32.47 6.43 9.14
N GLN A 21 -31.79 7.41 9.72
CA GLN A 21 -31.70 8.76 9.15
C GLN A 21 -30.77 8.85 7.93
N VAL A 22 -29.94 7.84 7.65
CA VAL A 22 -29.10 7.77 6.45
C VAL A 22 -29.93 7.19 5.30
N ASN A 23 -30.10 7.96 4.23
CA ASN A 23 -30.91 7.55 3.09
C ASN A 23 -30.06 6.87 2.00
N LEU A 24 -28.81 7.30 1.83
CA LEU A 24 -27.91 6.78 0.82
C LEU A 24 -26.48 6.71 1.37
N ILE A 25 -25.79 5.60 1.13
CA ILE A 25 -24.36 5.42 1.37
C ILE A 25 -23.67 5.20 0.03
N ILE A 26 -22.72 6.09 -0.32
CA ILE A 26 -21.83 5.90 -1.45
C ILE A 26 -20.54 5.32 -0.88
N GLY A 27 -20.39 3.99 -1.01
CA GLY A 27 -19.33 3.21 -0.39
C GLY A 27 -18.09 3.05 -1.27
N SER A 28 -16.97 2.72 -0.61
CA SER A 28 -15.70 2.45 -1.27
C SER A 28 -14.89 1.41 -0.47
N HIS A 29 -13.55 1.46 -0.53
CA HIS A 29 -12.57 0.63 0.20
C HIS A 29 -12.54 -0.85 -0.23
N THR A 30 -13.64 -1.58 -0.10
CA THR A 30 -13.72 -3.03 -0.40
C THR A 30 -14.00 -3.33 -1.87
N HIS A 31 -14.09 -2.30 -2.70
CA HIS A 31 -14.23 -2.40 -4.16
C HIS A 31 -15.43 -3.26 -4.60
N HIS A 32 -16.55 -3.12 -3.91
CA HIS A 32 -17.79 -3.78 -4.31
C HIS A 32 -18.40 -3.12 -5.54
N LEU A 33 -19.15 -3.91 -6.31
CA LEU A 33 -19.98 -3.46 -7.39
C LEU A 33 -21.43 -3.75 -7.05
N PHE A 34 -22.26 -2.71 -7.05
CA PHE A 34 -23.70 -2.83 -7.02
C PHE A 34 -24.25 -2.23 -8.32
N GLU A 35 -24.57 -3.08 -9.29
CA GLU A 35 -24.99 -2.63 -10.62
C GLU A 35 -26.27 -1.79 -10.55
N GLU A 36 -27.20 -2.12 -9.66
CA GLU A 36 -28.49 -1.45 -9.46
C GLU A 36 -28.66 -0.93 -8.02
N GLY A 37 -27.54 -0.82 -7.28
CA GLY A 37 -27.55 -0.50 -5.85
C GLY A 37 -27.95 -1.70 -4.98
N LYS A 38 -27.92 -1.49 -3.66
CA LYS A 38 -28.41 -2.44 -2.66
C LYS A 38 -29.26 -1.69 -1.64
N LEU A 39 -30.45 -2.18 -1.33
CA LEU A 39 -31.31 -1.62 -0.30
C LEU A 39 -31.19 -2.44 0.98
N ILE A 40 -30.93 -1.78 2.10
CA ILE A 40 -30.94 -2.35 3.44
C ILE A 40 -31.86 -1.48 4.29
N ASN A 41 -32.95 -2.05 4.77
CA ASN A 41 -34.07 -1.29 5.36
C ASN A 41 -34.52 -0.16 4.41
N GLU A 42 -34.31 1.11 4.80
CA GLU A 42 -34.64 2.29 4.00
C GLU A 42 -33.40 3.01 3.46
N THR A 43 -32.20 2.42 3.62
CA THR A 43 -30.92 2.98 3.19
C THR A 43 -30.45 2.32 1.90
N TYR A 44 -30.23 3.13 0.86
CA TYR A 44 -29.58 2.68 -0.37
C TYR A 44 -28.07 2.65 -0.23
N LEU A 45 -27.42 1.59 -0.76
CA LEU A 45 -25.97 1.46 -0.87
C LEU A 45 -25.58 1.46 -2.35
N ALA A 46 -24.62 2.32 -2.70
CA ALA A 46 -24.03 2.41 -4.02
C ALA A 46 -22.54 2.18 -3.94
N ALA A 47 -21.98 1.37 -4.84
CA ALA A 47 -20.55 1.17 -5.02
C ALA A 47 -20.25 0.78 -6.47
N ALA A 48 -19.24 1.38 -7.08
CA ALA A 48 -18.91 1.27 -8.51
C ALA A 48 -17.56 0.59 -8.77
N ASP A 49 -17.25 -0.48 -8.03
CA ASP A 49 -16.01 -1.24 -8.13
C ASP A 49 -14.76 -0.36 -7.89
N ARG A 50 -13.74 -0.46 -8.74
CA ARG A 50 -12.41 0.15 -8.58
C ARG A 50 -11.82 0.57 -9.92
N TYR A 51 -10.76 1.36 -9.87
CA TYR A 51 -9.93 1.74 -11.02
C TYR A 51 -10.69 2.41 -12.17
N GLY A 52 -11.89 2.94 -11.89
CA GLY A 52 -12.73 3.52 -12.93
C GLY A 52 -13.31 2.48 -13.91
N TYR A 53 -13.47 1.22 -13.50
CA TYR A 53 -14.13 0.21 -14.35
C TYR A 53 -15.62 0.47 -14.53
N TYR A 54 -16.23 1.19 -13.59
CA TYR A 54 -17.63 1.59 -13.64
C TYR A 54 -17.79 3.06 -13.24
N ILE A 55 -18.82 3.69 -13.77
CA ILE A 55 -19.33 4.99 -13.33
C ILE A 55 -20.66 4.75 -12.63
N GLY A 56 -20.74 5.13 -11.35
CA GLY A 56 -22.01 5.10 -10.62
C GLY A 56 -22.85 6.34 -10.94
N CYS A 57 -24.04 6.13 -11.49
CA CYS A 57 -25.06 7.15 -11.67
C CYS A 57 -26.13 6.95 -10.61
N ILE A 58 -26.49 8.04 -9.90
CA ILE A 58 -27.49 8.02 -8.83
C ILE A 58 -28.45 9.19 -9.06
N ASP A 59 -29.70 8.87 -9.35
CA ASP A 59 -30.77 9.85 -9.49
C ASP A 59 -31.66 9.84 -8.25
N LEU A 60 -31.84 11.02 -7.65
CA LEU A 60 -32.59 11.18 -6.41
C LEU A 60 -33.75 12.14 -6.64
N THR A 61 -34.98 11.70 -6.29
CA THR A 61 -36.14 12.58 -6.18
C THR A 61 -36.38 12.93 -4.72
N VAL A 62 -36.33 14.22 -4.40
CA VAL A 62 -36.53 14.73 -3.04
C VAL A 62 -37.71 15.67 -3.01
N GLU A 63 -38.70 15.41 -2.15
CA GLU A 63 -39.87 16.24 -1.91
C GLU A 63 -39.99 16.55 -0.41
N ASP A 64 -40.20 17.80 -0.08
CA ASP A 64 -40.35 18.29 1.31
C ASP A 64 -39.17 17.83 2.22
N GLY A 65 -37.95 17.76 1.67
CA GLY A 65 -36.73 17.33 2.38
C GLY A 65 -36.65 15.82 2.62
N GLN A 66 -37.57 15.03 2.06
CA GLN A 66 -37.55 13.56 2.16
C GLN A 66 -37.22 12.93 0.81
N LEU A 67 -36.41 11.87 0.85
CA LEU A 67 -36.11 11.05 -0.32
C LEU A 67 -37.39 10.27 -0.72
N ARG A 68 -37.84 10.44 -1.95
CA ARG A 68 -38.99 9.74 -2.52
C ARG A 68 -38.57 8.60 -3.42
N GLU A 69 -37.54 8.84 -4.22
CA GLU A 69 -37.04 7.85 -5.17
C GLU A 69 -35.51 7.91 -5.24
N CYS A 70 -34.89 6.75 -5.39
CA CYS A 70 -33.48 6.62 -5.62
C CYS A 70 -33.24 5.55 -6.69
N GLN A 71 -32.72 5.97 -7.83
CA GLN A 71 -32.29 5.04 -8.89
C GLN A 71 -30.77 5.00 -8.92
N ILE A 72 -30.21 3.79 -8.91
CA ILE A 72 -28.75 3.57 -8.91
C ILE A 72 -28.42 2.66 -10.08
N VAL A 73 -27.47 3.09 -10.90
CA VAL A 73 -26.95 2.29 -12.02
C VAL A 73 -25.41 2.40 -12.06
N ALA A 74 -24.72 1.28 -12.10
CA ALA A 74 -23.28 1.25 -12.35
C ALA A 74 -23.02 0.90 -13.83
N ILE A 75 -22.47 1.84 -14.57
CA ILE A 75 -22.23 1.76 -16.01
C ILE A 75 -20.79 1.35 -16.28
N PRO A 76 -20.53 0.25 -17.02
CA PRO A 76 -19.16 -0.15 -17.37
C PRO A 76 -18.47 0.89 -18.24
N THR A 77 -17.34 1.42 -17.81
CA THR A 77 -16.57 2.42 -18.59
C THR A 77 -16.06 1.88 -19.92
N LYS A 78 -15.87 0.57 -20.03
CA LYS A 78 -15.49 -0.08 -21.32
C LYS A 78 -16.43 0.27 -22.47
N THR A 79 -17.70 0.56 -22.16
CA THR A 79 -18.71 0.96 -23.15
C THR A 79 -18.41 2.33 -23.74
N TYR A 80 -17.73 3.20 -22.98
CA TYR A 80 -17.39 4.58 -23.38
C TYR A 80 -15.94 4.73 -23.83
N LEU A 81 -15.01 3.85 -23.39
CA LEU A 81 -13.59 3.94 -23.71
C LEU A 81 -13.26 3.67 -25.18
N LEU A 82 -14.22 3.16 -25.95
CA LEU A 82 -14.04 2.96 -27.40
C LEU A 82 -14.03 4.27 -28.19
N ASP A 83 -14.52 5.36 -27.58
CA ASP A 83 -14.68 6.67 -28.21
C ASP A 83 -13.94 7.81 -27.48
N LEU A 84 -12.85 7.50 -26.74
CA LEU A 84 -11.95 8.57 -26.29
C LEU A 84 -11.47 9.33 -27.52
N ASP A 85 -11.91 10.57 -27.63
CA ASP A 85 -11.45 11.41 -28.72
C ASP A 85 -9.96 11.75 -28.57
N LYS A 86 -9.36 12.29 -29.62
CA LYS A 86 -7.94 12.65 -29.60
C LYS A 86 -7.63 13.74 -28.58
N GLU A 87 -8.58 14.60 -28.24
CA GLU A 87 -8.40 15.70 -27.31
C GLU A 87 -8.30 15.15 -25.89
N ASP A 88 -9.15 14.19 -25.50
CA ASP A 88 -9.08 13.51 -24.20
C ASP A 88 -7.74 12.77 -24.03
N GLN A 89 -7.28 12.06 -25.06
CA GLN A 89 -5.99 11.36 -25.04
C GLN A 89 -4.83 12.33 -24.86
N VAL A 90 -4.83 13.44 -25.60
CA VAL A 90 -3.81 14.50 -25.48
C VAL A 90 -3.84 15.13 -24.09
N PHE A 91 -5.03 15.43 -23.56
CA PHE A 91 -5.18 16.00 -22.21
C PHE A 91 -4.64 15.06 -21.13
N ILE A 92 -5.02 13.78 -21.16
CA ILE A 92 -4.53 12.77 -20.20
C ILE A 92 -3.01 12.64 -20.29
N GLN A 93 -2.48 12.59 -21.50
CA GLN A 93 -1.03 12.49 -21.70
C GLN A 93 -0.29 13.72 -21.18
N ALA A 94 -0.78 14.93 -21.48
CA ALA A 94 -0.21 16.17 -20.97
C ALA A 94 -0.21 16.24 -19.44
N MET A 95 -1.30 15.81 -18.77
CA MET A 95 -1.36 15.74 -17.33
C MET A 95 -0.35 14.77 -16.71
N ARG A 96 -0.16 13.61 -17.34
CA ARG A 96 0.85 12.63 -16.93
C ARG A 96 2.28 13.16 -17.08
N GLU A 97 2.57 13.77 -18.21
CA GLU A 97 3.89 14.35 -18.50
C GLU A 97 4.21 15.49 -17.53
N GLU A 98 3.25 16.38 -17.26
CA GLU A 98 3.42 17.45 -16.31
C GLU A 98 3.63 16.93 -14.87
N GLY A 99 2.85 15.95 -14.44
CA GLY A 99 3.03 15.31 -13.13
C GLY A 99 4.42 14.67 -12.99
N TYR A 100 4.84 13.93 -14.00
CA TYR A 100 6.17 13.31 -14.05
C TYR A 100 7.29 14.36 -14.06
N ARG A 101 7.15 15.41 -14.86
CA ARG A 101 8.10 16.51 -14.95
C ARG A 101 8.31 17.21 -13.61
N ARG A 102 7.24 17.44 -12.85
CA ARG A 102 7.34 18.01 -11.49
C ARG A 102 8.12 17.12 -10.56
N LEU A 103 7.81 15.82 -10.51
CA LEU A 103 8.53 14.85 -9.70
C LEU A 103 10.00 14.72 -10.10
N ALA A 104 10.32 14.80 -11.40
CA ALA A 104 11.69 14.74 -11.90
C ALA A 104 12.53 15.97 -11.57
N GLN A 105 11.89 17.12 -11.32
CA GLN A 105 12.59 18.34 -10.85
C GLN A 105 13.03 18.26 -9.38
N GLU A 106 12.37 17.41 -8.59
CA GLU A 106 12.68 17.23 -7.19
C GLU A 106 13.84 16.25 -7.02
N LYS A 107 15.07 16.79 -6.95
CA LYS A 107 16.29 16.01 -6.74
C LYS A 107 16.33 15.45 -5.32
N VAL A 108 16.70 14.19 -5.20
CA VAL A 108 16.81 13.47 -3.92
C VAL A 108 18.27 13.21 -3.57
N ALA A 109 19.03 12.57 -4.47
CA ALA A 109 20.44 12.25 -4.24
C ALA A 109 21.21 12.07 -5.54
N ASP A 110 22.53 12.18 -5.46
CA ASP A 110 23.47 11.74 -6.50
C ASP A 110 24.28 10.56 -5.93
N LEU A 111 24.11 9.37 -6.51
CA LEU A 111 24.78 8.14 -6.10
C LEU A 111 26.05 7.88 -6.92
N GLY A 112 26.37 8.77 -7.88
CA GLY A 112 27.54 8.63 -8.76
C GLY A 112 27.46 7.50 -9.77
N ARG A 113 26.72 6.44 -9.48
CA ARG A 113 26.51 5.27 -10.35
C ARG A 113 25.12 4.67 -10.20
N LYS A 114 24.77 3.82 -11.12
CA LYS A 114 23.57 2.99 -10.99
C LYS A 114 23.83 1.85 -10.01
N LEU A 115 22.90 1.62 -9.09
CA LEU A 115 22.95 0.52 -8.14
C LEU A 115 22.49 -0.79 -8.78
N SER A 116 23.02 -1.92 -8.31
CA SER A 116 22.44 -3.23 -8.56
C SER A 116 21.08 -3.37 -7.89
N PHE A 117 20.37 -4.47 -8.16
CA PHE A 117 19.11 -4.75 -7.49
C PHE A 117 19.31 -5.01 -6.00
N GLU A 118 20.34 -5.77 -5.64
CA GLU A 118 20.71 -6.07 -4.26
C GLU A 118 21.07 -4.80 -3.48
N GLU A 119 21.86 -3.92 -4.07
CA GLU A 119 22.22 -2.63 -3.47
C GLU A 119 21.00 -1.74 -3.29
N THR A 120 20.07 -1.74 -4.27
CA THR A 120 18.80 -1.02 -4.13
C THR A 120 17.96 -1.57 -2.98
N CYS A 121 17.90 -2.91 -2.82
CA CYS A 121 17.25 -3.54 -1.68
C CYS A 121 17.90 -3.11 -0.36
N GLN A 122 19.23 -3.06 -0.31
CA GLN A 122 19.96 -2.64 0.88
C GLN A 122 19.66 -1.19 1.27
N VAL A 123 19.66 -0.26 0.30
CA VAL A 123 19.26 1.13 0.50
C VAL A 123 17.86 1.22 1.12
N VAL A 124 16.90 0.46 0.58
CA VAL A 124 15.52 0.47 1.08
C VAL A 124 15.43 -0.07 2.51
N LEU A 125 16.13 -1.16 2.81
CA LEU A 125 16.14 -1.75 4.15
C LEU A 125 16.75 -0.79 5.19
N GLU A 126 17.90 -0.18 4.85
CA GLU A 126 18.57 0.78 5.72
C GLU A 126 17.72 2.03 5.94
N ALA A 127 17.12 2.57 4.86
CA ALA A 127 16.25 3.72 4.95
C ALA A 127 15.06 3.45 5.89
N VAL A 128 14.45 2.29 5.77
CA VAL A 128 13.33 1.91 6.65
C VAL A 128 13.78 1.81 8.10
N CYS A 129 14.87 1.12 8.39
CA CYS A 129 15.37 1.02 9.77
C CYS A 129 15.73 2.39 10.36
N GLN A 130 16.47 3.23 9.62
CA GLN A 130 16.97 4.51 10.15
C GLN A 130 15.86 5.55 10.27
N GLU A 131 15.03 5.71 9.24
CA GLU A 131 14.00 6.77 9.25
C GLU A 131 12.79 6.42 10.13
N THR A 132 12.66 5.16 10.55
CA THR A 132 11.65 4.75 11.52
C THR A 132 12.21 4.53 12.92
N ASP A 133 13.51 4.73 13.15
CA ASP A 133 14.20 4.40 14.40
C ASP A 133 13.85 2.98 14.89
N SER A 134 13.98 2.00 13.99
CA SER A 134 13.68 0.60 14.25
C SER A 134 14.91 -0.27 14.07
N GLN A 135 15.07 -1.27 14.96
CA GLN A 135 16.22 -2.13 14.94
C GLN A 135 16.22 -3.08 13.74
N LEU A 136 15.05 -3.60 13.37
CA LEU A 136 14.90 -4.66 12.39
C LEU A 136 13.81 -4.31 11.37
N THR A 137 13.95 -4.80 10.14
CA THR A 137 12.88 -4.73 9.14
C THR A 137 12.76 -6.02 8.34
N VAL A 138 11.50 -6.31 7.92
CA VAL A 138 11.15 -7.39 7.00
C VAL A 138 10.33 -6.81 5.87
N LEU A 139 10.84 -6.95 4.65
CA LEU A 139 10.19 -6.52 3.42
C LEU A 139 10.20 -7.65 2.38
N ASN A 140 9.71 -7.36 1.18
CA ASN A 140 9.79 -8.28 0.05
C ASN A 140 10.23 -7.57 -1.23
N THR A 141 10.94 -8.29 -2.08
CA THR A 141 11.51 -7.72 -3.33
C THR A 141 10.45 -7.24 -4.32
N GLY A 142 9.22 -7.74 -4.23
CA GLY A 142 8.11 -7.26 -5.04
C GLY A 142 7.71 -5.80 -4.80
N LEU A 143 8.19 -5.20 -3.70
CA LEU A 143 8.04 -3.77 -3.42
C LEU A 143 8.98 -2.90 -4.26
N ILE A 144 10.05 -3.48 -4.84
CA ILE A 144 11.10 -2.76 -5.56
C ILE A 144 10.95 -3.08 -7.05
N MET A 145 10.47 -2.11 -7.82
CA MET A 145 10.14 -2.29 -9.24
C MET A 145 11.28 -1.91 -10.19
N LYS A 146 12.19 -1.03 -9.75
CA LYS A 146 13.36 -0.56 -10.50
C LYS A 146 14.55 -0.34 -9.57
N THR A 147 15.75 -0.40 -10.13
CA THR A 147 16.98 -0.03 -9.45
C THR A 147 17.19 1.49 -9.44
N LEU A 148 17.93 2.01 -8.47
CA LEU A 148 18.22 3.43 -8.27
C LEU A 148 19.54 3.88 -8.93
N GLY A 149 19.62 5.17 -9.22
CA GLY A 149 20.83 5.90 -9.59
C GLY A 149 21.07 6.05 -11.11
N PRO A 150 22.14 6.78 -11.53
CA PRO A 150 23.12 7.49 -10.68
C PRO A 150 22.54 8.74 -9.99
N GLN A 151 21.63 9.47 -10.63
CA GLN A 151 20.89 10.58 -10.03
C GLN A 151 19.48 10.12 -9.68
N VAL A 152 19.06 10.38 -8.47
CA VAL A 152 17.74 9.97 -7.96
C VAL A 152 16.87 11.20 -7.78
N THR A 153 15.71 11.19 -8.40
CA THR A 153 14.64 12.17 -8.25
C THR A 153 13.41 11.53 -7.59
N MET A 154 12.42 12.32 -7.22
CA MET A 154 11.14 11.78 -6.74
C MET A 154 10.41 10.97 -7.83
N ALA A 155 10.64 11.29 -9.13
CA ALA A 155 10.12 10.47 -10.23
C ALA A 155 10.74 9.08 -10.22
N ASP A 156 12.07 8.96 -10.05
CA ASP A 156 12.76 7.68 -9.95
C ASP A 156 12.25 6.84 -8.76
N LEU A 157 12.04 7.49 -7.61
CA LEU A 157 11.47 6.82 -6.44
C LEU A 157 10.00 6.40 -6.65
N GLN A 158 9.21 7.21 -7.36
CA GLN A 158 7.84 6.84 -7.71
C GLN A 158 7.81 5.62 -8.63
N GLU A 159 8.78 5.47 -9.53
CA GLU A 159 8.89 4.29 -10.39
C GLU A 159 9.50 3.07 -9.69
N ALA A 160 10.49 3.30 -8.82
CA ALA A 160 11.14 2.22 -8.08
C ALA A 160 10.26 1.66 -6.96
N LEU A 161 9.52 2.51 -6.26
CA LEU A 161 8.69 2.18 -5.09
C LEU A 161 7.26 2.76 -5.25
N PRO A 162 6.49 2.30 -6.25
CA PRO A 162 5.19 2.90 -6.57
C PRO A 162 4.09 2.63 -5.54
N HIS A 163 4.37 1.79 -4.55
CA HIS A 163 3.39 1.32 -3.59
C HIS A 163 3.00 2.41 -2.60
N GLN A 164 1.69 2.55 -2.35
CA GLN A 164 1.15 3.47 -1.36
C GLN A 164 1.06 2.77 0.00
N MET A 165 2.21 2.31 0.50
CA MET A 165 2.32 1.59 1.75
C MET A 165 3.02 2.42 2.81
N ARG A 166 2.49 2.38 4.00
CA ARG A 166 3.09 2.91 5.22
C ARG A 166 3.81 1.80 5.96
N MET A 167 4.50 2.19 7.01
CA MET A 167 5.17 1.24 7.88
C MET A 167 4.32 0.97 9.12
N ALA A 168 4.38 -0.26 9.59
CA ALA A 168 3.85 -0.70 10.87
C ALA A 168 5.01 -1.16 11.75
N ARG A 169 5.09 -0.64 12.98
CA ARG A 169 6.08 -1.03 13.98
C ARG A 169 5.48 -1.98 14.99
N LEU A 170 6.19 -3.04 15.29
CA LEU A 170 5.90 -4.03 16.32
C LEU A 170 7.03 -4.01 17.37
N VAL A 171 6.70 -4.30 18.62
CA VAL A 171 7.69 -4.67 19.64
C VAL A 171 7.54 -6.15 19.89
N VAL A 172 8.58 -6.92 19.58
CA VAL A 172 8.56 -8.39 19.61
C VAL A 172 9.71 -8.95 20.42
N THR A 173 9.50 -10.09 21.06
CA THR A 173 10.59 -10.89 21.66
C THR A 173 11.30 -11.68 20.57
N GLY A 174 12.50 -12.20 20.86
CA GLY A 174 13.24 -13.07 19.94
C GLY A 174 12.45 -14.31 19.56
N GLN A 175 11.67 -14.88 20.48
CA GLN A 175 10.79 -16.00 20.20
C GLN A 175 9.68 -15.60 19.19
N GLU A 176 8.99 -14.50 19.43
CA GLU A 176 7.95 -13.99 18.53
C GLU A 176 8.50 -13.60 17.15
N LEU A 177 9.70 -12.99 17.12
CA LEU A 177 10.40 -12.68 15.86
C LEU A 177 10.69 -13.95 15.07
N LYS A 178 11.08 -15.04 15.73
CA LYS A 178 11.33 -16.33 15.11
C LYS A 178 10.06 -16.92 14.49
N GLU A 179 8.93 -16.84 15.20
CA GLU A 179 7.62 -17.30 14.74
C GLU A 179 7.15 -16.49 13.52
N ILE A 180 7.27 -15.16 13.58
CA ILE A 180 6.98 -14.25 12.46
C ILE A 180 7.85 -14.61 11.24
N CYS A 181 9.15 -14.76 11.43
CA CYS A 181 10.05 -15.13 10.33
C CYS A 181 9.69 -16.49 9.75
N GLN A 182 9.44 -17.49 10.57
CA GLN A 182 9.05 -18.82 10.10
C GLN A 182 7.79 -18.74 9.24
N GLU A 183 6.78 -18.00 9.68
CA GLU A 183 5.55 -17.81 8.91
C GLU A 183 5.81 -17.06 7.60
N VAL A 184 6.47 -15.91 7.67
CA VAL A 184 6.71 -15.04 6.52
C VAL A 184 7.53 -15.74 5.46
N PHE A 185 8.62 -16.41 5.82
CA PHE A 185 9.48 -17.12 4.87
C PHE A 185 8.76 -18.34 4.26
N THR A 186 8.00 -19.10 5.05
CA THR A 186 7.24 -20.24 4.54
C THR A 186 6.15 -19.79 3.57
N LYS A 187 5.40 -18.75 3.92
CA LYS A 187 4.33 -18.23 3.06
C LYS A 187 4.84 -17.49 1.85
N ALA A 188 6.00 -16.83 1.95
CA ALA A 188 6.62 -16.16 0.82
C ALA A 188 6.95 -17.12 -0.33
N GLU A 189 7.36 -18.35 -0.04
CA GLU A 189 7.57 -19.35 -1.09
C GLU A 189 6.27 -19.69 -1.84
N LEU A 190 5.14 -19.73 -1.15
CA LEU A 190 3.81 -19.93 -1.76
C LEU A 190 3.36 -18.70 -2.55
N LEU A 191 3.66 -17.50 -2.05
CA LEU A 191 3.25 -16.22 -2.64
C LEU A 191 4.19 -15.75 -3.75
N ARG A 192 5.39 -16.30 -3.85
CA ARG A 192 6.50 -15.82 -4.68
C ARG A 192 6.10 -15.44 -6.10
N ASN A 193 5.32 -16.30 -6.75
CA ASN A 193 4.87 -16.13 -8.13
C ASN A 193 3.37 -15.82 -8.23
N GLN A 194 2.69 -15.66 -7.10
CA GLN A 194 1.27 -15.32 -7.10
C GLN A 194 1.08 -13.82 -7.36
N THR A 195 0.05 -13.49 -8.11
CA THR A 195 -0.35 -12.10 -8.33
C THR A 195 -0.94 -11.52 -7.07
N ILE A 196 -0.23 -10.56 -6.47
CA ILE A 196 -0.72 -9.81 -5.31
C ILE A 196 -1.64 -8.68 -5.78
N LYS A 197 -2.81 -8.55 -5.15
CA LYS A 197 -3.81 -7.53 -5.48
C LYS A 197 -4.24 -6.77 -4.23
N GLY A 198 -4.54 -5.48 -4.40
CA GLY A 198 -5.09 -4.64 -3.34
C GLY A 198 -4.06 -4.11 -2.34
N MET A 199 -4.53 -3.49 -1.28
CA MET A 199 -3.75 -2.95 -0.15
C MET A 199 -2.60 -2.02 -0.57
N GLY A 200 -2.78 -1.23 -1.64
CA GLY A 200 -1.73 -0.33 -2.13
C GLY A 200 -0.60 -0.98 -2.94
N PHE A 201 -0.60 -2.32 -3.09
CA PHE A 201 0.42 -3.03 -3.88
C PHE A 201 0.26 -2.72 -5.38
N ARG A 202 1.36 -2.33 -6.03
CA ARG A 202 1.42 -1.97 -7.45
C ARG A 202 2.32 -2.91 -8.27
N GLY A 203 3.03 -3.83 -7.60
CA GLY A 203 3.84 -4.88 -8.22
C GLY A 203 2.99 -6.00 -8.82
N LYS A 204 3.68 -6.95 -9.45
CA LYS A 204 3.03 -8.13 -10.04
C LYS A 204 3.05 -9.32 -9.10
N THR A 205 4.16 -9.54 -8.43
CA THR A 205 4.40 -10.69 -7.55
C THR A 205 4.95 -10.27 -6.21
N PHE A 206 4.83 -11.12 -5.21
CA PHE A 206 5.42 -10.90 -3.89
C PHE A 206 6.95 -10.86 -3.94
N GLY A 207 7.57 -11.74 -4.72
CA GLY A 207 9.02 -11.89 -4.77
C GLY A 207 9.59 -12.62 -3.56
N GLN A 208 10.85 -12.29 -3.21
CA GLN A 208 11.58 -12.90 -2.09
C GLN A 208 11.50 -12.01 -0.85
N VAL A 209 11.55 -12.62 0.35
CA VAL A 209 11.70 -11.88 1.61
C VAL A 209 13.11 -11.35 1.71
N ILE A 210 13.24 -10.11 2.13
CA ILE A 210 14.49 -9.43 2.47
C ILE A 210 14.41 -8.88 3.90
N THR A 211 15.54 -8.93 4.61
CA THR A 211 15.61 -8.51 6.02
C THR A 211 16.69 -7.47 6.22
N GLY A 212 16.42 -6.44 7.03
CA GLY A 212 17.39 -5.42 7.41
C GLY A 212 17.87 -5.61 8.85
N ASN A 213 19.18 -5.54 9.03
CA ASN A 213 19.93 -5.66 10.27
C ASN A 213 19.89 -7.04 10.96
N PHE A 214 19.29 -8.05 10.37
CA PHE A 214 19.33 -9.42 10.89
C PHE A 214 19.26 -10.43 9.74
N ALA A 215 19.56 -11.69 10.05
CA ALA A 215 19.40 -12.80 9.13
C ALA A 215 18.55 -13.93 9.73
N TYR A 216 17.70 -14.56 8.90
CA TYR A 216 17.00 -15.77 9.24
C TYR A 216 17.47 -16.90 8.33
N LYS A 217 18.22 -17.85 8.89
CA LYS A 217 18.81 -18.97 8.14
C LYS A 217 18.62 -20.28 8.90
N ASN A 218 18.10 -21.30 8.23
CA ASN A 218 17.92 -22.65 8.79
C ASN A 218 17.17 -22.65 10.15
N GLY A 219 16.15 -21.79 10.28
CA GLY A 219 15.36 -21.67 11.51
C GLY A 219 16.04 -20.88 12.65
N ASN A 220 17.22 -20.31 12.41
CA ASN A 220 17.95 -19.48 13.37
C ASN A 220 17.89 -18.00 13.01
N LEU A 221 17.69 -17.16 14.01
CA LEU A 221 17.79 -15.70 13.92
C LEU A 221 19.21 -15.27 14.33
N LEU A 222 19.82 -14.45 13.49
CA LEU A 222 21.14 -13.87 13.75
C LEU A 222 21.02 -12.34 13.75
N TYR A 223 21.40 -11.70 14.85
CA TYR A 223 21.49 -10.26 14.99
C TYR A 223 22.88 -9.87 15.43
N ASN A 224 23.53 -8.96 14.71
CA ASN A 224 24.94 -8.58 14.96
C ASN A 224 25.89 -9.80 15.07
N GLY A 225 25.71 -10.81 14.22
CA GLY A 225 26.55 -12.01 14.16
C GLY A 225 26.27 -13.05 15.25
N ARG A 226 25.39 -12.81 16.21
CA ARG A 226 25.05 -13.76 17.28
C ARG A 226 23.62 -14.31 17.11
N VAL A 227 23.39 -15.48 17.68
CA VAL A 227 22.03 -16.03 17.78
C VAL A 227 21.20 -15.17 18.74
N VAL A 228 19.99 -14.86 18.34
CA VAL A 228 19.04 -14.03 19.12
C VAL A 228 18.54 -14.82 20.32
N ASP A 229 18.55 -14.19 21.50
CA ASP A 229 17.92 -14.75 22.70
C ASP A 229 16.39 -14.66 22.60
N SER A 230 15.69 -15.67 23.08
CA SER A 230 14.22 -15.79 22.98
C SER A 230 13.46 -14.68 23.70
N HIS A 231 14.03 -14.10 24.76
CA HIS A 231 13.42 -13.06 25.59
C HIS A 231 13.86 -11.64 25.22
N GLU A 232 14.91 -11.51 24.41
CA GLU A 232 15.40 -10.21 23.94
C GLU A 232 14.32 -9.50 23.14
N LYS A 233 14.12 -8.20 23.37
CA LYS A 233 13.09 -7.40 22.70
C LYS A 233 13.67 -6.59 21.58
N PHE A 234 12.92 -6.52 20.48
CA PHE A 234 13.27 -5.78 19.27
C PHE A 234 12.12 -4.92 18.78
N SER A 235 12.45 -3.77 18.22
CA SER A 235 11.54 -3.03 17.36
C SER A 235 11.68 -3.57 15.94
N LEU A 236 10.60 -4.19 15.44
CA LEU A 236 10.46 -4.70 14.08
C LEU A 236 9.55 -3.78 13.29
N VAL A 237 9.99 -3.33 12.12
CA VAL A 237 9.16 -2.57 11.20
C VAL A 237 8.93 -3.34 9.91
N LEU A 238 7.71 -3.24 9.38
CA LEU A 238 7.26 -3.90 8.15
C LEU A 238 6.22 -3.03 7.45
N VAL A 239 5.85 -3.37 6.21
CA VAL A 239 4.78 -2.65 5.51
C VAL A 239 3.42 -2.96 6.14
N ASP A 240 2.56 -1.95 6.21
CA ASP A 240 1.19 -2.04 6.75
C ASP A 240 0.35 -3.13 6.08
N GLN A 241 0.63 -3.45 4.82
CA GLN A 241 0.00 -4.56 4.11
C GLN A 241 0.17 -5.90 4.84
N TYR A 242 1.33 -6.17 5.46
CA TYR A 242 1.56 -7.43 6.19
C TYR A 242 0.67 -7.54 7.42
N TYR A 243 0.37 -6.42 8.05
CA TYR A 243 -0.49 -6.35 9.21
C TYR A 243 -1.98 -6.51 8.85
N TYR A 244 -2.43 -5.83 7.78
CA TYR A 244 -3.84 -5.83 7.40
C TYR A 244 -4.27 -6.98 6.52
N ALA A 245 -3.39 -7.48 5.65
CA ALA A 245 -3.70 -8.60 4.78
C ALA A 245 -3.76 -9.92 5.57
N ALA A 246 -4.59 -10.84 5.09
CA ALA A 246 -4.76 -12.15 5.73
C ALA A 246 -3.58 -13.13 5.49
N TYR A 247 -2.43 -12.62 4.98
CA TYR A 247 -1.29 -13.47 4.65
C TYR A 247 -0.54 -13.96 5.87
N PHE A 248 -0.41 -13.12 6.91
CA PHE A 248 0.46 -13.35 8.06
C PHE A 248 -0.31 -13.21 9.38
N PRO A 249 -1.09 -14.25 9.80
CA PRO A 249 -1.82 -14.23 11.07
C PRO A 249 -0.96 -13.89 12.27
N THR A 250 0.26 -14.43 12.37
CA THR A 250 1.18 -14.17 13.50
C THR A 250 1.49 -12.67 13.65
N ILE A 251 1.61 -11.93 12.54
CA ILE A 251 1.80 -10.47 12.56
C ILE A 251 0.51 -9.78 13.00
N LYS A 252 -0.64 -10.22 12.48
CA LYS A 252 -1.95 -9.62 12.73
C LYS A 252 -2.39 -9.70 14.20
N GLU A 253 -1.91 -10.69 14.93
CA GLU A 253 -2.20 -10.89 16.35
C GLU A 253 -1.39 -9.97 17.27
N LYS A 254 -0.42 -9.22 16.74
CA LYS A 254 0.43 -8.32 17.52
C LYS A 254 -0.13 -6.89 17.56
N ASP A 255 0.18 -6.17 18.62
CA ASP A 255 -0.07 -4.74 18.67
C ASP A 255 0.89 -4.00 17.74
N ALA A 256 0.35 -3.36 16.73
CA ALA A 256 1.11 -2.60 15.75
C ALA A 256 0.85 -1.11 15.87
N THR A 257 1.91 -0.32 15.82
CA THR A 257 1.83 1.14 15.68
C THR A 257 2.05 1.52 14.22
N LEU A 258 1.03 2.11 13.58
CA LEU A 258 1.18 2.66 12.24
C LEU A 258 1.99 3.95 12.27
N LEU A 259 2.96 4.06 11.38
CA LEU A 259 3.84 5.22 11.28
C LEU A 259 3.34 6.17 10.19
N PHE A 260 3.04 7.41 10.60
CA PHE A 260 2.55 8.46 9.73
C PHE A 260 3.53 9.65 9.74
N PRO A 261 3.51 10.52 8.71
CA PRO A 261 2.66 10.48 7.51
C PRO A 261 3.26 9.69 6.33
N ASP A 262 4.53 9.29 6.42
CA ASP A 262 5.38 8.90 5.31
C ASP A 262 4.99 7.55 4.68
N LEU A 263 5.07 7.49 3.36
CA LEU A 263 5.07 6.25 2.60
C LEU A 263 6.50 5.69 2.50
N LEU A 264 6.62 4.42 2.13
CA LEU A 264 7.91 3.74 1.95
C LEU A 264 8.90 4.55 1.11
N ARG A 265 8.47 5.08 -0.06
CA ARG A 265 9.34 5.89 -0.93
C ARG A 265 9.78 7.23 -0.31
N GLU A 266 8.96 7.80 0.56
CA GLU A 266 9.26 9.07 1.25
C GLU A 266 10.33 8.85 2.34
N LEU A 267 10.29 7.70 3.03
CA LEU A 267 11.36 7.29 3.94
C LEU A 267 12.68 7.11 3.19
N VAL A 268 12.65 6.43 2.03
CA VAL A 268 13.84 6.27 1.18
C VAL A 268 14.34 7.62 0.67
N ALA A 269 13.45 8.54 0.29
CA ALA A 269 13.84 9.89 -0.10
C ALA A 269 14.54 10.65 1.04
N LYS A 270 13.99 10.58 2.27
CA LYS A 270 14.59 11.21 3.46
C LYS A 270 15.99 10.65 3.75
N TYR A 271 16.11 9.33 3.73
CA TYR A 271 17.39 8.66 3.94
C TYR A 271 18.43 9.06 2.91
N LEU A 272 18.09 9.02 1.63
CA LEU A 272 19.01 9.35 0.54
C LEU A 272 19.41 10.83 0.53
N ARG A 273 18.54 11.76 0.91
CA ARG A 273 18.92 13.17 1.07
C ARG A 273 20.00 13.38 2.13
N LYS A 274 20.02 12.55 3.17
CA LYS A 274 21.01 12.61 4.26
C LYS A 274 22.31 11.87 3.91
N ASN A 275 22.20 10.73 3.24
CA ASN A 275 23.27 9.75 3.13
C ASN A 275 23.75 9.48 1.68
N GLY A 276 22.99 9.92 0.66
CA GLY A 276 23.21 9.51 -0.73
C GLY A 276 24.61 9.81 -1.27
N ALA A 277 25.20 10.96 -0.91
CA ALA A 277 26.56 11.33 -1.35
C ALA A 277 27.67 10.43 -0.75
N ASN A 278 27.37 9.64 0.27
CA ASN A 278 28.32 8.79 0.98
C ASN A 278 28.01 7.29 0.85
N TRP A 279 26.98 6.94 0.08
CA TRP A 279 26.52 5.56 -0.03
C TRP A 279 27.63 4.56 -0.45
N ASP A 280 28.53 4.99 -1.31
CA ASP A 280 29.60 4.14 -1.88
C ASP A 280 30.90 4.10 -1.03
N LYS A 281 30.91 4.74 0.14
CA LYS A 281 32.11 4.88 1.01
C LYS A 281 32.07 3.98 2.24
N GLY A 282 31.10 3.09 2.34
CA GLY A 282 30.93 2.16 3.44
C GLY A 282 31.35 0.73 3.15
#